data_256217a9036da03f875dac66f0f5e366
#
_entry.id   256217a9036da03f875dac66f0f5e366
#
_cell.length_a   1.000
_cell.length_b   1.000
_cell.length_c   1.000
_cell.angle_alpha   90.00
_cell.angle_beta   90.00
_cell.angle_gamma   90.00
#
_symmetry.space_group_name_H-M   'P 1'
#
loop_
_entity.id
_entity.type
_entity.pdbx_description
1 polymer ?
#
loop_
_entity_poly.entity_id
_entity_poly.type
_entity_poly.pdbx_seq_one_letter_code
_entity_poly.pdbx_strand_id
1 'polypeptide(L)'
;KWINDSNCDDQSYEILNEAITHLANLEQLTAVGMAKAAKMTDSGCECANLIIAAAASNNANWGSRKDKLDKINIQLLSSQEKAWYDLLLETTRGEENNWALVRSSIIKKFPNSPLINWITINGSDLGWNRFKEFANKFPENSSAAHNMIAYGYAYGEYGDAPDYKAAYEAIKKSRKMHKGPNALDSRSEIAAMEGNYQKALNNQLKAVDYASFAS
;
A
#
# COMPACT_ATOMS: atom_id res chain seq x y z
N LYS A 1 -7.61 6.83 -9.41
CA LYS A 1 -8.29 6.03 -8.39
C LYS A 1 -7.69 4.64 -8.31
N TRP A 2 -7.75 3.98 -7.16
CA TRP A 2 -7.25 2.62 -6.93
C TRP A 2 -8.23 1.54 -7.38
N ILE A 3 -9.50 1.74 -7.05
CA ILE A 3 -10.61 0.90 -7.49
C ILE A 3 -11.47 1.71 -8.45
N ASN A 4 -12.01 1.06 -9.48
CA ASN A 4 -12.85 1.70 -10.51
C ASN A 4 -14.30 1.23 -10.43
N ASP A 5 -14.58 0.25 -9.58
CA ASP A 5 -15.86 -0.43 -9.43
C ASP A 5 -16.03 -0.82 -7.95
N SER A 6 -17.10 -0.36 -7.33
CA SER A 6 -17.49 -0.67 -5.95
C SER A 6 -19.01 -0.64 -5.83
N ASN A 7 -19.56 -1.44 -4.93
CA ASN A 7 -20.99 -1.42 -4.58
C ASN A 7 -21.30 -0.40 -3.45
N CYS A 8 -20.31 0.39 -3.02
CA CYS A 8 -20.49 1.47 -2.06
C CYS A 8 -21.07 2.72 -2.72
N ASP A 9 -21.73 3.59 -1.95
CA ASP A 9 -22.14 4.90 -2.42
C ASP A 9 -20.94 5.78 -2.84
N ASP A 10 -21.21 6.84 -3.62
CA ASP A 10 -20.17 7.69 -4.18
C ASP A 10 -19.28 8.33 -3.13
N GLN A 11 -19.83 8.74 -1.98
CA GLN A 11 -19.07 9.36 -0.91
C GLN A 11 -18.15 8.35 -0.22
N SER A 12 -18.68 7.18 0.12
CA SER A 12 -17.90 6.07 0.69
C SER A 12 -16.81 5.61 -0.28
N TYR A 13 -17.13 5.53 -1.57
CA TYR A 13 -16.18 5.16 -2.61
C TYR A 13 -14.98 6.12 -2.69
N GLU A 14 -15.18 7.44 -2.61
CA GLU A 14 -14.08 8.41 -2.58
C GLU A 14 -13.23 8.25 -1.31
N ILE A 15 -13.86 8.10 -0.14
CA ILE A 15 -13.16 7.86 1.13
C ILE A 15 -12.30 6.58 1.04
N LEU A 16 -12.81 5.50 0.43
CA LEU A 16 -12.07 4.25 0.30
C LEU A 16 -10.86 4.36 -0.64
N ASN A 17 -10.98 5.11 -1.74
CA ASN A 17 -9.83 5.36 -2.61
C ASN A 17 -8.70 6.10 -1.89
N GLU A 18 -9.04 7.05 -1.03
CA GLU A 18 -8.06 7.73 -0.18
C GLU A 18 -7.51 6.79 0.90
N ALA A 19 -8.35 5.99 1.54
CA ALA A 19 -7.92 4.98 2.52
C ALA A 19 -6.90 3.99 1.91
N ILE A 20 -7.09 3.57 0.66
CA ILE A 20 -6.13 2.72 -0.04
C ILE A 20 -4.81 3.46 -0.31
N THR A 21 -4.84 4.77 -0.59
CA THR A 21 -3.62 5.58 -0.70
C THR A 21 -2.82 5.54 0.60
N HIS A 22 -3.47 5.73 1.74
CA HIS A 22 -2.83 5.62 3.06
C HIS A 22 -2.31 4.20 3.32
N LEU A 23 -3.11 3.17 2.99
CA LEU A 23 -2.68 1.78 3.15
C LEU A 23 -1.44 1.44 2.31
N ALA A 24 -1.39 1.90 1.07
CA ALA A 24 -0.23 1.72 0.19
C ALA A 24 1.03 2.41 0.71
N ASN A 25 0.86 3.54 1.42
CA ASN A 25 1.94 4.29 2.08
C ASN A 25 2.20 3.85 3.53
N LEU A 26 1.75 2.65 3.94
CA LEU A 26 1.96 2.04 5.26
C LEU A 26 1.34 2.80 6.44
N GLU A 27 0.33 3.61 6.20
CA GLU A 27 -0.40 4.39 7.21
C GLU A 27 -1.69 3.67 7.61
N GLN A 28 -1.54 2.46 8.19
CA GLN A 28 -2.65 1.52 8.45
C GLN A 28 -3.73 2.11 9.35
N LEU A 29 -3.35 2.88 10.39
CA LEU A 29 -4.35 3.45 11.32
C LEU A 29 -5.23 4.47 10.64
N THR A 30 -4.65 5.35 9.82
CA THR A 30 -5.40 6.32 9.02
C THR A 30 -6.32 5.60 8.03
N ALA A 31 -5.80 4.60 7.30
CA ALA A 31 -6.58 3.80 6.36
C ALA A 31 -7.78 3.12 7.04
N VAL A 32 -7.58 2.53 8.23
CA VAL A 32 -8.66 1.91 9.03
C VAL A 32 -9.66 2.94 9.53
N GLY A 33 -9.20 4.11 9.99
CA GLY A 33 -10.08 5.20 10.41
C GLY A 33 -11.00 5.66 9.28
N MET A 34 -10.44 5.86 8.09
CA MET A 34 -11.19 6.24 6.89
C MET A 34 -12.15 5.13 6.43
N ALA A 35 -11.73 3.87 6.44
CA ALA A 35 -12.60 2.75 6.12
C ALA A 35 -13.80 2.66 7.08
N LYS A 36 -13.60 2.90 8.38
CA LYS A 36 -14.70 2.99 9.35
C LYS A 36 -15.63 4.17 9.07
N ALA A 37 -15.09 5.33 8.69
CA ALA A 37 -15.88 6.48 8.30
C ALA A 37 -16.75 6.19 7.06
N ALA A 38 -16.16 5.54 6.01
CA ALA A 38 -16.94 5.09 4.86
C ALA A 38 -18.07 4.15 5.25
N LYS A 39 -17.84 3.22 6.19
CA LYS A 39 -18.87 2.31 6.71
C LYS A 39 -19.98 3.01 7.50
N MET A 40 -19.67 4.17 8.10
CA MET A 40 -20.70 5.01 8.76
C MET A 40 -21.58 5.76 7.77
N THR A 41 -21.03 6.10 6.61
CA THR A 41 -21.76 6.76 5.51
C THR A 41 -22.63 5.74 4.76
N ASP A 42 -22.07 4.57 4.46
CA ASP A 42 -22.75 3.45 3.79
C ASP A 42 -22.51 2.15 4.59
N SER A 43 -23.49 1.73 5.36
CA SER A 43 -23.40 0.51 6.19
C SER A 43 -23.25 -0.79 5.36
N GLY A 44 -23.67 -0.76 4.09
CA GLY A 44 -23.54 -1.87 3.13
C GLY A 44 -22.18 -1.96 2.45
N CYS A 45 -21.32 -0.97 2.62
CA CYS A 45 -20.01 -0.90 1.98
C CYS A 45 -19.02 -1.92 2.52
N GLU A 46 -18.97 -3.12 1.93
CA GLU A 46 -18.09 -4.21 2.35
C GLU A 46 -16.61 -4.00 1.97
N CYS A 47 -16.31 -3.17 0.98
CA CYS A 47 -14.94 -2.78 0.66
C CYS A 47 -14.24 -2.12 1.86
N ALA A 48 -14.96 -1.40 2.71
CA ALA A 48 -14.42 -0.85 3.96
C ALA A 48 -13.87 -1.95 4.89
N ASN A 49 -14.62 -3.05 5.04
CA ASN A 49 -14.18 -4.20 5.82
C ASN A 49 -12.95 -4.89 5.19
N LEU A 50 -12.87 -4.88 3.87
CA LEU A 50 -11.71 -5.41 3.13
C LEU A 50 -10.44 -4.61 3.40
N ILE A 51 -10.52 -3.26 3.43
CA ILE A 51 -9.40 -2.39 3.82
C ILE A 51 -8.97 -2.66 5.27
N ILE A 52 -9.92 -2.82 6.19
CA ILE A 52 -9.63 -3.15 7.59
C ILE A 52 -8.93 -4.51 7.70
N ALA A 53 -9.35 -5.51 6.91
CA ALA A 53 -8.70 -6.81 6.87
C ALA A 53 -7.30 -6.74 6.24
N ALA A 54 -7.11 -5.93 5.18
CA ALA A 54 -5.82 -5.72 4.54
C ALA A 54 -4.82 -5.03 5.47
N ALA A 55 -5.27 -4.05 6.27
CA ALA A 55 -4.46 -3.36 7.26
C ALA A 55 -4.12 -4.24 8.47
N ALA A 56 -4.90 -5.30 8.74
CA ALA A 56 -4.64 -6.20 9.85
C ALA A 56 -3.35 -7.00 9.60
N SER A 57 -2.38 -6.82 10.48
CA SER A 57 -1.22 -7.70 10.59
C SER A 57 -1.52 -8.79 11.64
N ASN A 58 -0.68 -9.82 11.72
CA ASN A 58 -0.76 -10.84 12.78
C ASN A 58 -0.41 -10.28 14.18
N ASN A 59 -0.27 -8.98 14.32
CA ASN A 59 -0.03 -8.33 15.60
C ASN A 59 -1.30 -8.32 16.45
N ALA A 60 -1.14 -8.52 17.75
CA ALA A 60 -2.22 -8.64 18.72
C ALA A 60 -3.24 -7.48 18.72
N ASN A 61 -2.79 -6.28 18.32
CA ASN A 61 -3.64 -5.08 18.33
C ASN A 61 -4.70 -5.03 17.22
N TRP A 62 -4.57 -5.85 16.16
CA TRP A 62 -5.45 -5.80 14.98
C TRP A 62 -6.32 -7.03 14.81
N GLY A 63 -6.13 -8.04 15.66
CA GLY A 63 -6.74 -9.35 15.50
C GLY A 63 -6.21 -10.09 14.26
N SER A 64 -6.66 -11.32 14.05
CA SER A 64 -6.23 -12.05 12.86
C SER A 64 -6.91 -11.49 11.61
N ARG A 65 -6.18 -11.42 10.51
CA ARG A 65 -6.74 -11.06 9.19
C ARG A 65 -7.87 -12.00 8.82
N LYS A 66 -7.71 -13.29 9.11
CA LYS A 66 -8.74 -14.30 8.83
C LYS A 66 -10.06 -13.99 9.52
N ASP A 67 -10.06 -13.63 10.81
CA ASP A 67 -11.29 -13.31 11.56
C ASP A 67 -12.04 -12.10 10.98
N LYS A 68 -11.31 -11.18 10.33
CA LYS A 68 -11.91 -10.04 9.65
C LYS A 68 -12.46 -10.41 8.28
N LEU A 69 -11.74 -11.25 7.53
CA LEU A 69 -12.19 -11.75 6.23
C LEU A 69 -13.44 -12.60 6.36
N ASP A 70 -13.52 -13.46 7.39
CA ASP A 70 -14.67 -14.34 7.65
C ASP A 70 -15.97 -13.58 7.92
N LYS A 71 -15.89 -12.29 8.28
CA LYS A 71 -17.04 -11.41 8.53
C LYS A 71 -17.53 -10.64 7.30
N ILE A 72 -16.81 -10.71 6.19
CA ILE A 72 -17.15 -9.97 4.98
C ILE A 72 -18.26 -10.68 4.21
N ASN A 73 -19.30 -9.94 3.87
CA ASN A 73 -20.31 -10.43 2.94
C ASN A 73 -19.79 -10.34 1.49
N ILE A 74 -19.20 -11.43 1.01
CA ILE A 74 -18.57 -11.52 -0.32
C ILE A 74 -19.54 -11.18 -1.45
N GLN A 75 -20.86 -11.40 -1.25
CA GLN A 75 -21.87 -11.11 -2.27
C GLN A 75 -21.99 -9.61 -2.58
N LEU A 76 -21.63 -8.76 -1.63
CA LEU A 76 -21.66 -7.31 -1.76
C LEU A 76 -20.34 -6.73 -2.30
N LEU A 77 -19.32 -7.55 -2.56
CA LEU A 77 -18.07 -7.10 -3.17
C LEU A 77 -18.20 -7.05 -4.70
N SER A 78 -17.60 -6.03 -5.31
CA SER A 78 -17.41 -5.96 -6.77
C SER A 78 -16.42 -7.05 -7.23
N SER A 79 -16.31 -7.24 -8.54
CA SER A 79 -15.40 -8.24 -9.11
C SER A 79 -13.93 -7.98 -8.73
N GLN A 80 -13.51 -6.72 -8.68
CA GLN A 80 -12.15 -6.32 -8.32
C GLN A 80 -11.89 -6.50 -6.83
N GLU A 81 -12.87 -6.17 -6.00
CA GLU A 81 -12.81 -6.35 -4.55
C GLU A 81 -12.79 -7.83 -4.16
N LYS A 82 -13.55 -8.69 -4.86
CA LYS A 82 -13.47 -10.16 -4.70
C LYS A 82 -12.06 -10.69 -5.00
N ALA A 83 -11.44 -10.20 -6.06
CA ALA A 83 -10.07 -10.61 -6.39
C ALA A 83 -9.08 -10.18 -5.31
N TRP A 84 -9.25 -9.00 -4.70
CA TRP A 84 -8.47 -8.58 -3.55
C TRP A 84 -8.73 -9.45 -2.32
N TYR A 85 -10.00 -9.76 -2.03
CA TYR A 85 -10.38 -10.69 -0.96
C TYR A 85 -9.69 -12.04 -1.12
N ASP A 86 -9.75 -12.63 -2.31
CA ASP A 86 -9.13 -13.93 -2.60
C ASP A 86 -7.62 -13.91 -2.33
N LEU A 87 -6.93 -12.83 -2.75
CA LEU A 87 -5.50 -12.67 -2.49
C LEU A 87 -5.20 -12.53 -0.99
N LEU A 88 -6.00 -11.76 -0.25
CA LEU A 88 -5.84 -11.61 1.20
C LEU A 88 -6.10 -12.95 1.92
N LEU A 89 -7.08 -13.71 1.47
CA LEU A 89 -7.38 -15.03 2.04
C LEU A 89 -6.18 -15.97 1.89
N GLU A 90 -5.48 -15.97 0.75
CA GLU A 90 -4.26 -16.78 0.57
C GLU A 90 -3.18 -16.43 1.61
N THR A 91 -3.06 -15.16 2.01
CA THR A 91 -2.09 -14.75 3.05
C THR A 91 -2.38 -15.34 4.44
N THR A 92 -3.56 -15.90 4.65
CA THR A 92 -3.97 -16.52 5.93
C THR A 92 -3.79 -18.03 5.97
N ARG A 93 -3.40 -18.68 4.85
CA ARG A 93 -3.31 -20.14 4.71
C ARG A 93 -1.94 -20.73 5.06
N GLY A 94 -0.97 -19.92 5.45
CA GLY A 94 0.38 -20.39 5.79
C GLY A 94 1.04 -21.11 4.62
N GLU A 95 1.54 -22.32 4.85
CA GLU A 95 2.24 -23.11 3.85
C GLU A 95 1.29 -23.71 2.76
N GLU A 96 0.00 -23.81 3.04
CA GLU A 96 -1.01 -24.31 2.10
C GLU A 96 -1.52 -23.24 1.12
N ASN A 97 -0.89 -22.06 1.09
CA ASN A 97 -1.34 -20.99 0.23
C ASN A 97 -1.06 -21.26 -1.25
N ASN A 98 -1.97 -20.79 -2.08
CA ASN A 98 -1.86 -20.79 -3.54
C ASN A 98 -1.60 -19.37 -4.08
N TRP A 99 -0.91 -18.55 -3.31
CA TRP A 99 -0.74 -17.12 -3.58
C TRP A 99 -0.23 -16.82 -5.00
N ALA A 100 0.75 -17.58 -5.49
CA ALA A 100 1.31 -17.40 -6.82
C ALA A 100 0.28 -17.66 -7.94
N LEU A 101 -0.56 -18.69 -7.79
CA LEU A 101 -1.62 -19.01 -8.76
C LEU A 101 -2.72 -17.96 -8.74
N VAL A 102 -3.23 -17.59 -7.55
CA VAL A 102 -4.26 -16.55 -7.38
C VAL A 102 -3.76 -15.23 -7.95
N ARG A 103 -2.56 -14.79 -7.58
CA ARG A 103 -1.90 -13.61 -8.11
C ARG A 103 -1.86 -13.60 -9.64
N SER A 104 -1.36 -14.68 -10.25
CA SER A 104 -1.24 -14.80 -11.70
C SER A 104 -2.60 -14.71 -12.40
N SER A 105 -3.64 -15.30 -11.80
CA SER A 105 -5.01 -15.25 -12.31
C SER A 105 -5.60 -13.84 -12.24
N ILE A 106 -5.49 -13.15 -11.08
CA ILE A 106 -6.10 -11.84 -10.90
C ILE A 106 -5.42 -10.74 -11.71
N ILE A 107 -4.08 -10.78 -11.90
CA ILE A 107 -3.39 -9.83 -12.78
C ILE A 107 -3.89 -9.95 -14.23
N LYS A 108 -4.08 -11.18 -14.72
CA LYS A 108 -4.61 -11.41 -16.07
C LYS A 108 -6.04 -10.89 -16.22
N LYS A 109 -6.85 -11.03 -15.17
CA LYS A 109 -8.25 -10.58 -15.17
C LYS A 109 -8.38 -9.06 -15.06
N PHE A 110 -7.49 -8.41 -14.29
CA PHE A 110 -7.54 -6.97 -14.01
C PHE A 110 -6.21 -6.27 -14.36
N PRO A 111 -5.73 -6.35 -15.61
CA PRO A 111 -4.42 -5.82 -15.99
C PRO A 111 -4.30 -4.31 -15.78
N ASN A 112 -5.41 -3.58 -15.87
CA ASN A 112 -5.46 -2.11 -15.75
C ASN A 112 -5.93 -1.60 -14.39
N SER A 113 -6.02 -2.47 -13.36
CA SER A 113 -6.34 -2.06 -12.00
C SER A 113 -5.09 -1.62 -11.24
N PRO A 114 -4.99 -0.35 -10.78
CA PRO A 114 -3.87 0.08 -9.93
C PRO A 114 -3.78 -0.75 -8.66
N LEU A 115 -4.91 -0.98 -7.97
CA LEU A 115 -4.95 -1.78 -6.75
C LEU A 115 -4.39 -3.19 -6.96
N ILE A 116 -4.92 -3.93 -7.94
CA ILE A 116 -4.49 -5.32 -8.20
C ILE A 116 -3.00 -5.36 -8.57
N ASN A 117 -2.54 -4.45 -9.44
CA ASN A 117 -1.12 -4.39 -9.78
C ASN A 117 -0.26 -4.08 -8.54
N TRP A 118 -0.68 -3.15 -7.66
CA TRP A 118 0.07 -2.79 -6.45
C TRP A 118 0.17 -3.95 -5.45
N ILE A 119 -0.95 -4.55 -5.07
CA ILE A 119 -0.96 -5.62 -4.06
C ILE A 119 -0.26 -6.89 -4.54
N THR A 120 -0.08 -7.07 -5.84
CA THR A 120 0.54 -8.24 -6.44
C THR A 120 2.03 -8.08 -6.74
N ILE A 121 2.60 -6.87 -6.75
CA ILE A 121 4.03 -6.68 -6.95
C ILE A 121 4.86 -6.96 -5.69
N ASN A 122 4.26 -6.90 -4.51
CA ASN A 122 4.94 -7.24 -3.27
C ASN A 122 5.20 -8.75 -3.19
N GLY A 123 6.45 -9.12 -2.81
CA GLY A 123 6.86 -10.52 -2.72
C GLY A 123 7.00 -11.24 -4.07
N SER A 124 7.05 -10.50 -5.19
CA SER A 124 7.27 -11.08 -6.51
C SER A 124 8.75 -11.16 -6.85
N ASP A 125 9.10 -12.13 -7.69
CA ASP A 125 10.48 -12.36 -8.20
C ASP A 125 10.87 -11.34 -9.31
N LEU A 126 10.00 -10.36 -9.60
CA LEU A 126 10.18 -9.37 -10.68
C LEU A 126 11.30 -8.33 -10.41
N GLY A 127 12.00 -8.45 -9.29
CA GLY A 127 13.06 -7.52 -8.93
C GLY A 127 12.56 -6.08 -8.68
N TRP A 128 13.49 -5.15 -8.53
CA TRP A 128 13.17 -3.75 -8.20
C TRP A 128 12.53 -2.98 -9.35
N ASN A 129 12.73 -3.39 -10.60
CA ASN A 129 12.16 -2.73 -11.77
C ASN A 129 10.63 -2.72 -11.78
N ARG A 130 9.97 -3.67 -11.09
CA ARG A 130 8.50 -3.71 -10.93
C ARG A 130 7.91 -2.40 -10.41
N PHE A 131 8.61 -1.69 -9.52
CA PHE A 131 8.14 -0.42 -8.98
C PHE A 131 8.21 0.71 -10.01
N LYS A 132 9.24 0.71 -10.88
CA LYS A 132 9.33 1.64 -12.01
C LYS A 132 8.24 1.37 -13.04
N GLU A 133 7.99 0.11 -13.35
CA GLU A 133 6.91 -0.31 -14.25
C GLU A 133 5.54 0.12 -13.71
N PHE A 134 5.30 -0.11 -12.41
CA PHE A 134 4.07 0.34 -11.76
C PHE A 134 3.93 1.86 -11.82
N ALA A 135 4.96 2.62 -11.46
CA ALA A 135 4.92 4.08 -11.47
C ALA A 135 4.70 4.67 -12.87
N ASN A 136 5.23 4.03 -13.91
CA ASN A 136 5.01 4.43 -15.30
C ASN A 136 3.58 4.12 -15.77
N LYS A 137 3.04 2.97 -15.36
CA LYS A 137 1.70 2.52 -15.77
C LYS A 137 0.58 3.24 -15.02
N PHE A 138 0.80 3.57 -13.75
CA PHE A 138 -0.18 4.18 -12.86
C PHE A 138 0.39 5.42 -12.17
N PRO A 139 0.70 6.49 -12.93
CA PRO A 139 1.42 7.66 -12.39
C PRO A 139 0.66 8.33 -11.24
N GLU A 140 -0.68 8.36 -11.26
CA GLU A 140 -1.50 8.99 -10.21
C GLU A 140 -1.52 8.19 -8.88
N ASN A 141 -1.20 6.89 -8.92
CA ASN A 141 -1.21 5.99 -7.76
C ASN A 141 0.21 5.64 -7.28
N SER A 142 1.24 6.33 -7.78
CA SER A 142 2.64 5.87 -7.67
C SER A 142 3.42 6.43 -6.48
N SER A 143 2.79 7.10 -5.50
CA SER A 143 3.51 7.65 -4.34
C SER A 143 4.34 6.58 -3.61
N ALA A 144 3.72 5.48 -3.23
CA ALA A 144 4.38 4.37 -2.56
C ALA A 144 5.42 3.67 -3.47
N ALA A 145 5.15 3.56 -4.77
CA ALA A 145 6.12 3.02 -5.72
C ALA A 145 7.38 3.90 -5.81
N HIS A 146 7.23 5.22 -5.84
CA HIS A 146 8.39 6.13 -5.80
C HIS A 146 9.18 6.02 -4.49
N ASN A 147 8.53 5.72 -3.37
CA ASN A 147 9.22 5.42 -2.12
C ASN A 147 10.07 4.14 -2.24
N MET A 148 9.53 3.08 -2.82
CA MET A 148 10.28 1.83 -3.07
C MET A 148 11.38 2.01 -4.12
N ILE A 149 11.16 2.81 -5.17
CA ILE A 149 12.20 3.16 -6.16
C ILE A 149 13.40 3.85 -5.48
N ALA A 150 13.15 4.67 -4.46
CA ALA A 150 14.22 5.30 -3.71
C ALA A 150 15.12 4.28 -3.00
N TYR A 151 14.54 3.25 -2.39
CA TYR A 151 15.32 2.16 -1.81
C TYR A 151 16.10 1.37 -2.86
N GLY A 152 15.51 1.11 -4.04
CA GLY A 152 16.22 0.45 -5.13
C GLY A 152 17.47 1.22 -5.57
N TYR A 153 17.42 2.56 -5.63
CA TYR A 153 18.60 3.37 -5.86
C TYR A 153 19.58 3.35 -4.68
N ALA A 154 19.10 3.44 -3.44
CA ALA A 154 19.94 3.44 -2.25
C ALA A 154 20.68 2.09 -2.02
N TYR A 155 20.08 0.98 -2.46
CA TYR A 155 20.72 -0.34 -2.41
C TYR A 155 21.59 -0.67 -3.64
N GLY A 156 21.60 0.19 -4.67
CA GLY A 156 22.35 -0.08 -5.91
C GLY A 156 21.65 -1.06 -6.86
N GLU A 157 20.37 -1.34 -6.67
CA GLU A 157 19.60 -2.31 -7.47
C GLU A 157 19.32 -1.85 -8.92
N TYR A 158 19.58 -0.58 -9.22
CA TYR A 158 19.41 0.00 -10.55
C TYR A 158 20.71 0.35 -11.25
N GLY A 159 21.87 -0.03 -10.69
CA GLY A 159 23.19 0.24 -11.24
C GLY A 159 24.28 -0.54 -10.52
N ASP A 160 25.55 -0.20 -10.76
CA ASP A 160 26.70 -0.88 -10.17
C ASP A 160 26.99 -0.47 -8.71
N ALA A 161 26.34 0.60 -8.23
CA ALA A 161 26.54 1.15 -6.89
C ALA A 161 25.30 1.95 -6.43
N PRO A 162 25.18 2.24 -5.11
CA PRO A 162 24.15 3.13 -4.58
C PRO A 162 24.16 4.52 -5.22
N ASP A 163 22.97 5.01 -5.60
CA ASP A 163 22.76 6.38 -6.11
C ASP A 163 21.84 7.14 -5.17
N TYR A 164 22.41 7.72 -4.12
CA TYR A 164 21.66 8.49 -3.11
C TYR A 164 20.98 9.74 -3.70
N LYS A 165 21.58 10.36 -4.75
CA LYS A 165 20.97 11.51 -5.42
C LYS A 165 19.65 11.11 -6.09
N ALA A 166 19.66 10.04 -6.87
CA ALA A 166 18.46 9.50 -7.50
C ALA A 166 17.43 9.03 -6.45
N ALA A 167 17.90 8.43 -5.35
CA ALA A 167 17.04 8.03 -4.23
C ALA A 167 16.28 9.23 -3.63
N TYR A 168 16.95 10.35 -3.38
CA TYR A 168 16.29 11.56 -2.86
C TYR A 168 15.30 12.18 -3.84
N GLU A 169 15.60 12.16 -5.15
CA GLU A 169 14.64 12.63 -6.15
C GLU A 169 13.40 11.74 -6.21
N ALA A 170 13.55 10.43 -6.04
CA ALA A 170 12.41 9.51 -5.94
C ALA A 170 11.57 9.79 -4.67
N ILE A 171 12.17 9.98 -3.50
CA ILE A 171 11.48 10.41 -2.27
C ILE A 171 10.73 11.73 -2.47
N LYS A 172 11.34 12.70 -3.14
CA LYS A 172 10.71 13.98 -3.43
C LYS A 172 9.46 13.83 -4.30
N LYS A 173 9.49 12.92 -5.29
CA LYS A 173 8.31 12.58 -6.10
C LYS A 173 7.22 11.93 -5.25
N SER A 174 7.56 10.93 -4.44
CA SER A 174 6.64 10.30 -3.49
C SER A 174 5.93 11.34 -2.63
N ARG A 175 6.68 12.24 -1.96
CA ARG A 175 6.16 13.27 -1.07
C ARG A 175 5.33 14.34 -1.77
N LYS A 176 5.59 14.63 -3.05
CA LYS A 176 4.75 15.55 -3.84
C LYS A 176 3.35 14.99 -4.04
N MET A 177 3.22 13.68 -4.15
CA MET A 177 1.96 12.99 -4.41
C MET A 177 1.21 12.68 -3.11
N HIS A 178 1.93 12.31 -2.05
CA HIS A 178 1.35 11.97 -0.74
C HIS A 178 2.20 12.54 0.40
N LYS A 179 1.57 13.34 1.25
CA LYS A 179 2.23 14.05 2.37
C LYS A 179 2.04 13.26 3.67
N GLY A 180 2.64 12.10 3.77
CA GLY A 180 2.61 11.26 4.96
C GLY A 180 3.98 11.07 5.61
N PRO A 181 4.04 10.37 6.76
CA PRO A 181 5.28 10.09 7.49
C PRO A 181 6.21 9.14 6.75
N ASN A 182 5.68 8.16 5.99
CA ASN A 182 6.44 7.06 5.39
C ASN A 182 7.61 7.53 4.52
N ALA A 183 7.39 8.50 3.61
CA ALA A 183 8.47 9.01 2.77
C ALA A 183 9.51 9.86 3.53
N LEU A 184 9.18 10.41 4.69
CA LEU A 184 10.13 11.08 5.58
C LEU A 184 10.98 10.08 6.35
N ASP A 185 10.36 9.01 6.83
CA ASP A 185 11.02 7.89 7.48
C ASP A 185 12.02 7.23 6.52
N SER A 186 11.59 6.87 5.31
CA SER A 186 12.47 6.35 4.27
C SER A 186 13.62 7.30 3.91
N ARG A 187 13.35 8.60 3.87
CA ARG A 187 14.40 9.62 3.66
C ARG A 187 15.42 9.64 4.81
N SER A 188 14.98 9.36 6.03
CA SER A 188 15.86 9.21 7.19
C SER A 188 16.77 8.01 7.04
N GLU A 189 16.21 6.85 6.70
CA GLU A 189 16.98 5.62 6.51
C GLU A 189 18.02 5.77 5.39
N ILE A 190 17.62 6.33 4.24
CA ILE A 190 18.54 6.59 3.11
C ILE A 190 19.67 7.55 3.52
N ALA A 191 19.39 8.56 4.35
CA ALA A 191 20.42 9.45 4.87
C ALA A 191 21.38 8.74 5.81
N ALA A 192 20.88 7.78 6.62
CA ALA A 192 21.73 6.94 7.46
C ALA A 192 22.63 6.01 6.63
N MET A 193 22.10 5.40 5.56
CA MET A 193 22.88 4.59 4.62
C MET A 193 23.99 5.40 3.94
N GLU A 194 23.72 6.68 3.62
CA GLU A 194 24.70 7.62 3.07
C GLU A 194 25.78 8.03 4.10
N GLY A 195 25.57 7.72 5.39
CA GLY A 195 26.42 8.15 6.50
C GLY A 195 26.11 9.56 7.03
N ASN A 196 25.02 10.18 6.57
CA ASN A 196 24.62 11.52 6.99
C ASN A 196 23.62 11.44 8.17
N TYR A 197 24.11 11.11 9.34
CA TYR A 197 23.30 10.86 10.54
C TYR A 197 22.53 12.10 11.03
N GLN A 198 23.09 13.29 10.86
CA GLN A 198 22.38 14.54 11.23
C GLN A 198 21.14 14.75 10.35
N LYS A 199 21.25 14.51 9.05
CA LYS A 199 20.14 14.58 8.10
C LYS A 199 19.13 13.46 8.38
N ALA A 200 19.58 12.27 8.74
CA ALA A 200 18.76 11.17 9.17
C ALA A 200 17.89 11.55 10.37
N LEU A 201 18.51 12.02 11.46
CA LEU A 201 17.80 12.45 12.65
C LEU A 201 16.76 13.55 12.35
N ASN A 202 17.14 14.57 11.59
CA ASN A 202 16.22 15.67 11.24
C ASN A 202 15.01 15.19 10.42
N ASN A 203 15.16 14.21 9.55
CA ASN A 203 14.05 13.63 8.79
C ASN A 203 13.17 12.74 9.68
N GLN A 204 13.79 11.97 10.60
CA GLN A 204 13.07 11.11 11.53
C GLN A 204 12.19 11.92 12.48
N LEU A 205 12.69 13.01 13.04
CA LEU A 205 11.89 13.90 13.88
C LEU A 205 10.67 14.45 13.13
N LYS A 206 10.85 14.84 11.86
CA LYS A 206 9.71 15.27 11.02
C LYS A 206 8.73 14.13 10.74
N ALA A 207 9.20 12.91 10.54
CA ALA A 207 8.33 11.76 10.36
C ALA A 207 7.48 11.50 11.61
N VAL A 208 8.07 11.58 12.80
CA VAL A 208 7.38 11.45 14.08
C VAL A 208 6.31 12.53 14.26
N ASP A 209 6.60 13.77 13.91
CA ASP A 209 5.60 14.86 13.98
C ASP A 209 4.37 14.57 13.11
N TYR A 210 4.56 14.00 11.92
CA TYR A 210 3.45 13.54 11.08
C TYR A 210 2.74 12.30 11.64
N ALA A 211 3.50 11.36 12.20
CA ALA A 211 2.96 10.12 12.71
C ALA A 211 2.13 10.30 13.99
N SER A 212 2.36 11.36 14.78
CA SER A 212 1.60 11.66 16.00
C SER A 212 0.09 11.84 15.76
N PHE A 213 -0.32 12.08 14.51
CA PHE A 213 -1.72 12.14 14.08
C PHE A 213 -2.21 10.87 13.36
N ALA A 214 -1.29 9.95 13.04
CA ALA A 214 -1.59 8.76 12.23
C ALA A 214 -1.41 7.44 13.00
N SER A 215 -0.86 7.49 14.22
CA SER A 215 -0.55 6.31 15.06
C SER A 215 -1.53 6.15 16.22
#